data_66fe341a6ef62ca69d5ddc57107b4935
#
_entry.id   66fe341a6ef62ca69d5ddc57107b4935
#
_cell.length_a   1.000
_cell.length_b   1.000
_cell.length_c   1.000
_cell.angle_alpha   90.00
_cell.angle_beta   90.00
_cell.angle_gamma   90.00
#
_symmetry.space_group_name_H-M   'P 1'
#
loop_
_entity.id
_entity.type
_entity.pdbx_description
1 polymer ?
#
loop_
_entity_poly.entity_id
_entity_poly.type
_entity_poly.pdbx_seq_one_letter_code
_entity_poly.pdbx_strand_id
1 'polypeptide(L)'
;MGNAAESRSNVDFQAFRTHFCLVSEQAAANFLPITLYRPDHVVLFVSKAMKDAADQLEYAVHTASPSTKIRRVSIEKVDDDNEVRSKVFDLAFEFESSNPIVNVTGGTKLMAFGALTGAYDAGLPAFYLNVQNNVISILRGGKENRREFVAPIAVKLNLKTYLAAYGYEAGAGELP
;
A
#
# COMPACT_ATOMS: atom_id res chain seq x y z
N MET A 1 -21.03 5.64 -30.39
CA MET A 1 -20.57 5.23 -29.02
C MET A 1 -19.06 5.33 -29.03
N GLY A 2 -18.53 6.45 -28.52
CA GLY A 2 -17.11 6.74 -28.59
C GLY A 2 -16.36 5.91 -27.53
N ASN A 3 -15.37 5.13 -27.95
CA ASN A 3 -14.35 4.60 -27.07
C ASN A 3 -13.59 5.80 -26.47
N ALA A 4 -13.88 6.13 -25.21
CA ALA A 4 -12.97 6.94 -24.43
C ALA A 4 -11.68 6.10 -24.29
N ALA A 5 -10.67 6.45 -25.07
CA ALA A 5 -9.33 5.93 -24.88
C ALA A 5 -8.92 6.30 -23.45
N GLU A 6 -8.92 5.32 -22.53
CA GLU A 6 -8.37 5.49 -21.20
C GLU A 6 -6.91 5.93 -21.39
N SER A 7 -6.64 7.19 -21.09
CA SER A 7 -5.28 7.72 -21.18
C SER A 7 -4.46 6.98 -20.13
N ARG A 8 -3.61 6.05 -20.58
CA ARG A 8 -2.60 5.42 -19.73
C ARG A 8 -1.60 6.52 -19.37
N SER A 9 -1.80 7.15 -18.24
CA SER A 9 -0.82 8.11 -17.73
C SER A 9 0.43 7.35 -17.32
N ASN A 10 1.57 7.85 -17.77
CA ASN A 10 2.87 7.29 -17.41
C ASN A 10 3.29 7.85 -16.06
N VAL A 11 2.56 7.47 -14.98
CA VAL A 11 2.90 7.90 -13.63
C VAL A 11 4.19 7.18 -13.22
N ASP A 12 5.23 7.96 -12.93
CA ASP A 12 6.45 7.42 -12.32
C ASP A 12 6.18 7.06 -10.86
N PHE A 13 5.83 5.80 -10.64
CA PHE A 13 5.52 5.31 -9.29
C PHE A 13 6.77 5.24 -8.40
N GLN A 14 7.97 5.18 -8.99
CA GLN A 14 9.24 5.18 -8.24
C GLN A 14 9.56 6.55 -7.63
N ALA A 15 8.91 7.61 -8.08
CA ALA A 15 9.01 8.93 -7.47
C ALA A 15 8.42 8.97 -6.05
N PHE A 16 7.52 8.03 -5.70
CA PHE A 16 6.95 7.93 -4.36
C PHE A 16 7.89 7.12 -3.46
N ARG A 17 8.69 7.82 -2.66
CA ARG A 17 9.70 7.19 -1.80
C ARG A 17 9.15 6.74 -0.45
N THR A 18 7.92 7.10 -0.11
CA THR A 18 7.22 6.65 1.11
C THR A 18 5.84 6.11 0.77
N HIS A 19 5.55 4.89 1.23
CA HIS A 19 4.23 4.27 1.11
C HIS A 19 3.55 4.18 2.47
N PHE A 20 2.34 4.74 2.59
CA PHE A 20 1.45 4.55 3.74
C PHE A 20 0.52 3.38 3.43
N CYS A 21 0.54 2.34 4.25
CA CYS A 21 -0.09 1.06 3.96
C CYS A 21 -1.02 0.61 5.08
N LEU A 22 -2.28 0.37 4.78
CA LEU A 22 -3.24 -0.23 5.71
C LEU A 22 -3.02 -1.74 5.77
N VAL A 23 -2.70 -2.28 6.95
CA VAL A 23 -2.48 -3.72 7.10
C VAL A 23 -3.81 -4.47 7.12
N SER A 24 -3.86 -5.58 6.41
CA SER A 24 -4.99 -6.52 6.34
C SER A 24 -4.48 -7.94 6.15
N GLU A 25 -5.36 -8.93 6.29
CA GLU A 25 -5.05 -10.34 6.01
C GLU A 25 -4.58 -10.59 4.58
N GLN A 26 -4.95 -9.71 3.63
CA GLN A 26 -4.49 -9.77 2.25
C GLN A 26 -3.11 -9.13 2.11
N ALA A 27 -2.06 -9.83 2.51
CA ALA A 27 -0.68 -9.33 2.46
C ALA A 27 -0.28 -8.84 1.06
N ALA A 28 -0.76 -9.48 -0.01
CA ALA A 28 -0.48 -9.09 -1.40
C ALA A 28 -0.81 -7.62 -1.69
N ALA A 29 -1.85 -7.07 -1.07
CA ALA A 29 -2.27 -5.67 -1.25
C ALA A 29 -1.13 -4.67 -0.95
N ASN A 30 -0.28 -4.99 0.01
CA ASN A 30 0.86 -4.19 0.43
C ASN A 30 2.19 -4.74 -0.10
N PHE A 31 2.39 -6.06 -0.02
CA PHE A 31 3.64 -6.70 -0.37
C PHE A 31 4.03 -6.48 -1.85
N LEU A 32 3.06 -6.61 -2.77
CA LEU A 32 3.31 -6.46 -4.20
C LEU A 32 3.83 -5.07 -4.58
N PRO A 33 3.14 -3.96 -4.24
CA PRO A 33 3.64 -2.63 -4.59
C PRO A 33 4.94 -2.27 -3.85
N ILE A 34 5.13 -2.69 -2.60
CA ILE A 34 6.37 -2.45 -1.87
C ILE A 34 7.56 -3.16 -2.56
N THR A 35 7.40 -4.42 -2.93
CA THR A 35 8.46 -5.20 -3.57
C THR A 35 8.77 -4.69 -4.98
N LEU A 36 7.75 -4.21 -5.71
CA LEU A 36 7.91 -3.71 -7.06
C LEU A 36 8.62 -2.35 -7.08
N TYR A 37 8.17 -1.42 -6.24
CA TYR A 37 8.61 -0.02 -6.29
C TYR A 37 9.72 0.31 -5.30
N ARG A 38 9.96 -0.55 -4.30
CA ARG A 38 11.04 -0.44 -3.32
C ARG A 38 11.16 0.95 -2.70
N PRO A 39 10.11 1.45 -2.02
CA PRO A 39 10.16 2.73 -1.36
C PRO A 39 11.23 2.74 -0.26
N ASP A 40 11.76 3.94 0.07
CA ASP A 40 12.70 4.08 1.18
C ASP A 40 12.03 3.84 2.52
N HIS A 41 10.76 4.26 2.63
CA HIS A 41 9.99 4.15 3.85
C HIS A 41 8.62 3.50 3.60
N VAL A 42 8.21 2.65 4.52
CA VAL A 42 6.86 2.10 4.59
C VAL A 42 6.29 2.40 5.97
N VAL A 43 5.13 3.05 6.01
CA VAL A 43 4.38 3.27 7.24
C VAL A 43 3.19 2.32 7.26
N LEU A 44 3.19 1.38 8.18
CA LEU A 44 2.13 0.38 8.35
C LEU A 44 1.12 0.87 9.39
N PHE A 45 -0.14 1.07 8.99
CA PHE A 45 -1.26 1.35 9.88
C PHE A 45 -1.82 0.02 10.36
N VAL A 46 -1.63 -0.27 11.65
CA VAL A 46 -1.85 -1.61 12.21
C VAL A 46 -2.92 -1.56 13.30
N SER A 47 -4.04 -2.23 13.10
CA SER A 47 -5.01 -2.46 14.16
C SER A 47 -4.57 -3.58 15.10
N LYS A 48 -5.18 -3.66 16.28
CA LYS A 48 -4.86 -4.69 17.28
C LYS A 48 -4.98 -6.12 16.71
N ALA A 49 -5.98 -6.36 15.86
CA ALA A 49 -6.22 -7.66 15.23
C ALA A 49 -5.21 -8.01 14.12
N MET A 50 -4.49 -7.02 13.59
CA MET A 50 -3.57 -7.20 12.45
C MET A 50 -2.09 -7.21 12.86
N LYS A 51 -1.77 -7.39 14.14
CA LYS A 51 -0.37 -7.39 14.61
C LYS A 51 0.43 -8.51 13.97
N ASP A 52 -0.09 -9.73 13.99
CA ASP A 52 0.61 -10.91 13.42
C ASP A 52 0.79 -10.76 11.90
N ALA A 53 -0.25 -10.25 11.20
CA ALA A 53 -0.16 -9.96 9.76
C ALA A 53 0.89 -8.87 9.46
N ALA A 54 1.03 -7.87 10.35
CA ALA A 54 2.07 -6.85 10.23
C ALA A 54 3.48 -7.44 10.45
N ASP A 55 3.65 -8.36 11.43
CA ASP A 55 4.93 -9.03 11.67
C ASP A 55 5.37 -9.85 10.46
N GLN A 56 4.45 -10.61 9.87
CA GLN A 56 4.69 -11.41 8.67
C GLN A 56 5.03 -10.54 7.45
N LEU A 57 4.26 -9.47 7.23
CA LEU A 57 4.51 -8.53 6.14
C LEU A 57 5.88 -7.84 6.28
N GLU A 58 6.22 -7.40 7.48
CA GLU A 58 7.50 -6.75 7.77
C GLU A 58 8.68 -7.69 7.51
N TYR A 59 8.60 -8.94 8.00
CA TYR A 59 9.60 -9.97 7.71
C TYR A 59 9.78 -10.20 6.20
N ALA A 60 8.68 -10.34 5.47
CA ALA A 60 8.71 -10.56 4.03
C ALA A 60 9.29 -9.35 3.26
N VAL A 61 8.93 -8.12 3.68
CA VAL A 61 9.47 -6.89 3.08
C VAL A 61 10.96 -6.79 3.36
N HIS A 62 11.43 -7.02 4.58
CA HIS A 62 12.87 -6.99 4.89
C HIS A 62 13.66 -8.01 4.09
N THR A 63 13.07 -9.19 3.83
CA THR A 63 13.71 -10.23 3.00
C THR A 63 13.80 -9.81 1.53
N ALA A 64 12.75 -9.17 0.98
CA ALA A 64 12.68 -8.78 -0.43
C ALA A 64 13.35 -7.42 -0.72
N SER A 65 13.35 -6.52 0.25
CA SER A 65 13.80 -5.12 0.14
C SER A 65 14.48 -4.67 1.44
N PRO A 66 15.71 -5.16 1.73
CA PRO A 66 16.38 -4.93 3.03
C PRO A 66 16.67 -3.46 3.35
N SER A 67 16.70 -2.59 2.33
CA SER A 67 16.93 -1.15 2.49
C SER A 67 15.69 -0.37 2.89
N THR A 68 14.49 -0.95 2.74
CA THR A 68 13.22 -0.29 3.09
C THR A 68 13.08 -0.19 4.61
N LYS A 69 12.90 1.02 5.11
CA LYS A 69 12.64 1.28 6.53
C LYS A 69 11.15 1.17 6.81
N ILE A 70 10.79 0.43 7.85
CA ILE A 70 9.40 0.22 8.23
C ILE A 70 9.10 0.91 9.57
N ARG A 71 7.98 1.62 9.62
CA ARG A 71 7.42 2.22 10.85
C ARG A 71 5.99 1.74 11.02
N ARG A 72 5.61 1.39 12.25
CA ARG A 72 4.23 1.02 12.59
C ARG A 72 3.51 2.18 13.28
N VAL A 73 2.25 2.34 12.94
CA VAL A 73 1.31 3.28 13.54
C VAL A 73 0.09 2.49 14.02
N SER A 74 -0.15 2.47 15.31
CA SER A 74 -1.31 1.78 15.89
C SER A 74 -2.60 2.47 15.49
N ILE A 75 -3.64 1.68 15.16
CA ILE A 75 -5.02 2.12 14.98
C ILE A 75 -5.85 1.44 16.07
N GLU A 76 -6.39 2.25 16.97
CA GLU A 76 -7.16 1.77 18.12
C GLU A 76 -8.63 1.54 17.76
N LYS A 77 -9.20 2.38 16.88
CA LYS A 77 -10.60 2.34 16.49
C LYS A 77 -10.74 2.10 15.00
N VAL A 78 -10.91 0.84 14.61
CA VAL A 78 -11.04 0.44 13.19
C VAL A 78 -12.34 0.87 12.52
N ASP A 79 -13.32 1.29 13.31
CA ASP A 79 -14.63 1.79 12.93
C ASP A 79 -14.75 3.34 12.99
N ASP A 80 -13.65 4.02 13.33
CA ASP A 80 -13.53 5.49 13.34
C ASP A 80 -12.59 5.94 12.21
N ASP A 81 -13.16 6.40 11.11
CA ASP A 81 -12.40 6.89 9.96
C ASP A 81 -11.57 8.14 10.28
N ASN A 82 -12.00 8.96 11.26
CA ASN A 82 -11.29 10.16 11.67
C ASN A 82 -9.94 9.86 12.32
N GLU A 83 -9.80 8.74 13.03
CA GLU A 83 -8.51 8.35 13.60
C GLU A 83 -7.47 8.14 12.49
N VAL A 84 -7.83 7.36 11.46
CA VAL A 84 -6.93 7.08 10.34
C VAL A 84 -6.68 8.35 9.52
N ARG A 85 -7.73 9.14 9.25
CA ARG A 85 -7.64 10.42 8.53
C ARG A 85 -6.63 11.36 9.17
N SER A 86 -6.74 11.59 10.49
CA SER A 86 -5.84 12.49 11.21
C SER A 86 -4.39 11.99 11.18
N LYS A 87 -4.17 10.68 11.42
CA LYS A 87 -2.83 10.10 11.40
C LYS A 87 -2.18 10.17 10.01
N VAL A 88 -2.94 9.95 8.93
CA VAL A 88 -2.43 10.11 7.57
C VAL A 88 -2.06 11.57 7.29
N PHE A 89 -2.94 12.51 7.69
CA PHE A 89 -2.71 13.93 7.52
C PHE A 89 -1.42 14.39 8.24
N ASP A 90 -1.27 14.04 9.52
CA ASP A 90 -0.10 14.43 10.31
C ASP A 90 1.21 13.86 9.74
N LEU A 91 1.19 12.57 9.37
CA LEU A 91 2.35 11.90 8.78
C LEU A 91 2.73 12.43 7.39
N ALA A 92 1.76 12.97 6.65
CA ALA A 92 2.02 13.57 5.34
C ALA A 92 3.07 14.68 5.42
N PHE A 93 3.01 15.54 6.43
CA PHE A 93 3.98 16.59 6.66
C PHE A 93 5.34 16.07 7.14
N GLU A 94 5.34 15.02 7.98
CA GLU A 94 6.59 14.40 8.44
C GLU A 94 7.39 13.80 7.28
N PHE A 95 6.70 13.22 6.29
CA PHE A 95 7.30 12.54 5.14
C PHE A 95 7.28 13.36 3.84
N GLU A 96 6.96 14.66 3.88
CA GLU A 96 6.80 15.52 2.70
C GLU A 96 8.00 15.41 1.73
N SER A 97 9.23 15.44 2.27
CA SER A 97 10.47 15.39 1.47
C SER A 97 10.65 14.07 0.69
N SER A 98 9.95 13.02 1.05
CA SER A 98 10.03 11.69 0.44
C SER A 98 8.84 11.36 -0.46
N ASN A 99 8.03 12.37 -0.81
CA ASN A 99 6.88 12.27 -1.72
C ASN A 99 5.98 11.06 -1.38
N PRO A 100 5.19 11.12 -0.29
CA PRO A 100 4.41 10.00 0.16
C PRO A 100 3.19 9.72 -0.73
N ILE A 101 2.79 8.44 -0.78
CA ILE A 101 1.56 7.96 -1.42
C ILE A 101 0.81 7.01 -0.47
N VAL A 102 -0.51 7.04 -0.50
CA VAL A 102 -1.34 6.24 0.41
C VAL A 102 -1.94 5.03 -0.30
N ASN A 103 -1.63 3.83 0.17
CA ASN A 103 -2.25 2.58 -0.29
C ASN A 103 -3.56 2.33 0.46
N VAL A 104 -4.68 2.49 -0.22
CA VAL A 104 -6.03 2.29 0.34
C VAL A 104 -6.62 0.91 -0.01
N THR A 105 -5.78 -0.04 -0.43
CA THR A 105 -6.25 -1.38 -0.81
C THR A 105 -6.60 -2.25 0.39
N GLY A 106 -5.81 -2.15 1.46
CA GLY A 106 -5.98 -2.93 2.70
C GLY A 106 -6.86 -2.24 3.74
N GLY A 107 -6.90 -2.84 4.94
CA GLY A 107 -7.68 -2.33 6.08
C GLY A 107 -9.19 -2.60 5.96
N THR A 108 -9.96 -2.09 6.92
CA THR A 108 -11.43 -2.06 6.83
C THR A 108 -11.88 -0.98 5.84
N LYS A 109 -13.14 -1.02 5.42
CA LYS A 109 -13.72 0.00 4.53
C LYS A 109 -13.62 1.40 5.14
N LEU A 110 -13.86 1.54 6.45
CA LEU A 110 -13.76 2.82 7.15
C LEU A 110 -12.32 3.29 7.29
N MET A 111 -11.38 2.39 7.56
CA MET A 111 -9.95 2.72 7.54
C MET A 111 -9.50 3.21 6.15
N ALA A 112 -9.91 2.52 5.08
CA ALA A 112 -9.58 2.92 3.71
C ALA A 112 -10.20 4.27 3.34
N PHE A 113 -11.44 4.53 3.77
CA PHE A 113 -12.11 5.83 3.59
C PHE A 113 -11.39 6.94 4.35
N GLY A 114 -11.06 6.72 5.63
CA GLY A 114 -10.29 7.68 6.44
C GLY A 114 -8.90 7.96 5.83
N ALA A 115 -8.20 6.93 5.38
CA ALA A 115 -6.89 7.09 4.74
C ALA A 115 -6.98 7.88 3.42
N LEU A 116 -8.00 7.63 2.60
CA LEU A 116 -8.24 8.35 1.35
C LEU A 116 -8.56 9.83 1.61
N THR A 117 -9.44 10.12 2.56
CA THR A 117 -9.79 11.50 2.91
C THR A 117 -8.61 12.24 3.54
N GLY A 118 -7.85 11.59 4.43
CA GLY A 118 -6.62 12.17 4.99
C GLY A 118 -5.56 12.47 3.93
N ALA A 119 -5.41 11.57 2.93
CA ALA A 119 -4.54 11.82 1.79
C ALA A 119 -4.98 13.06 1.00
N TYR A 120 -6.28 13.19 0.70
CA TYR A 120 -6.81 14.33 -0.04
C TYR A 120 -6.67 15.65 0.72
N ASP A 121 -6.93 15.64 2.02
CA ASP A 121 -6.74 16.82 2.87
C ASP A 121 -5.29 17.30 2.90
N ALA A 122 -4.34 16.35 2.84
CA ALA A 122 -2.90 16.63 2.79
C ALA A 122 -2.36 16.87 1.37
N GLY A 123 -3.22 16.84 0.33
CA GLY A 123 -2.80 16.99 -1.06
C GLY A 123 -2.01 15.80 -1.62
N LEU A 124 -2.06 14.64 -0.96
CA LEU A 124 -1.36 13.43 -1.38
C LEU A 124 -2.18 12.62 -2.38
N PRO A 125 -1.52 11.93 -3.32
CA PRO A 125 -2.18 10.89 -4.09
C PRO A 125 -2.40 9.64 -3.22
N ALA A 126 -3.47 8.91 -3.53
CA ALA A 126 -3.68 7.57 -3.03
C ALA A 126 -3.69 6.57 -4.17
N PHE A 127 -3.54 5.29 -3.88
CA PHE A 127 -3.73 4.24 -4.89
C PHE A 127 -4.50 3.06 -4.34
N TYR A 128 -5.17 2.38 -5.25
CA TYR A 128 -5.85 1.12 -5.03
C TYR A 128 -5.28 0.06 -5.98
N LEU A 129 -4.84 -1.08 -5.43
CA LEU A 129 -4.39 -2.24 -6.20
C LEU A 129 -5.55 -3.22 -6.40
N ASN A 130 -5.97 -3.42 -7.63
CA ASN A 130 -6.81 -4.55 -8.00
C ASN A 130 -5.92 -5.79 -8.23
N VAL A 131 -5.85 -6.66 -7.22
CA VAL A 131 -4.98 -7.85 -7.26
C VAL A 131 -5.42 -8.83 -8.36
N GLN A 132 -6.72 -8.93 -8.65
CA GLN A 132 -7.23 -9.86 -9.67
C GLN A 132 -6.78 -9.48 -11.09
N ASN A 133 -6.75 -8.18 -11.38
CA ASN A 133 -6.40 -7.66 -12.70
C ASN A 133 -4.96 -7.13 -12.77
N ASN A 134 -4.22 -7.18 -11.67
CA ASN A 134 -2.87 -6.60 -11.54
C ASN A 134 -2.78 -5.13 -11.98
N VAL A 135 -3.81 -4.34 -11.64
CA VAL A 135 -3.90 -2.93 -12.03
C VAL A 135 -3.87 -2.05 -10.81
N ILE A 136 -3.02 -1.03 -10.83
CA ILE A 136 -3.03 0.05 -9.85
C ILE A 136 -3.86 1.21 -10.42
N SER A 137 -4.81 1.69 -9.62
CA SER A 137 -5.54 2.92 -9.88
C SER A 137 -5.02 4.00 -8.95
N ILE A 138 -4.51 5.10 -9.50
CA ILE A 138 -4.12 6.28 -8.71
C ILE A 138 -5.34 7.17 -8.57
N LEU A 139 -5.58 7.60 -7.35
CA LEU A 139 -6.69 8.44 -6.93
C LEU A 139 -6.12 9.80 -6.50
N ARG A 140 -6.52 10.87 -7.18
CA ARG A 140 -6.12 12.23 -6.83
C ARG A 140 -7.35 13.02 -6.42
N GLY A 141 -7.26 13.71 -5.28
CA GLY A 141 -8.29 14.64 -4.83
C GLY A 141 -8.25 15.98 -5.58
N GLY A 142 -9.29 16.80 -5.39
CA GLY A 142 -9.40 18.14 -5.93
C GLY A 142 -10.43 18.29 -7.05
N LYS A 143 -10.42 19.44 -7.75
CA LYS A 143 -11.40 19.78 -8.80
C LYS A 143 -11.34 18.84 -10.01
N GLU A 144 -10.20 18.18 -10.21
CA GLU A 144 -10.01 17.18 -11.25
C GLU A 144 -9.94 15.80 -10.62
N ASN A 145 -11.04 15.28 -10.13
CA ASN A 145 -11.12 13.92 -9.57
C ASN A 145 -10.66 12.91 -10.62
N ARG A 146 -9.32 12.81 -10.84
CA ARG A 146 -8.71 11.99 -11.88
C ARG A 146 -8.41 10.61 -11.32
N ARG A 147 -8.87 9.61 -12.05
CA ARG A 147 -8.47 8.23 -11.87
C ARG A 147 -7.48 7.89 -12.98
N GLU A 148 -6.24 7.62 -12.61
CA GLU A 148 -5.19 7.24 -13.53
C GLU A 148 -4.91 5.74 -13.38
N PHE A 149 -4.79 5.02 -14.49
CA PHE A 149 -4.46 3.60 -14.46
C PHE A 149 -2.97 3.41 -14.77
N VAL A 150 -2.29 2.67 -13.90
CA VAL A 150 -0.92 2.24 -14.14
C VAL A 150 -0.96 0.86 -14.80
N ALA A 151 -0.06 0.61 -15.74
CA ALA A 151 0.04 -0.65 -16.46
C ALA A 151 0.15 -1.87 -15.54
N PRO A 152 -0.22 -3.07 -16.02
CA PRO A 152 -0.21 -4.29 -15.23
C PRO A 152 1.13 -4.50 -14.52
N ILE A 153 1.07 -4.88 -13.26
CA ILE A 153 2.26 -5.18 -12.45
C ILE A 153 2.82 -6.52 -12.92
N ALA A 154 3.91 -6.50 -13.68
CA ALA A 154 4.70 -7.70 -13.95
C ALA A 154 5.77 -7.86 -12.86
N VAL A 155 5.42 -8.51 -11.76
CA VAL A 155 6.37 -8.80 -10.68
C VAL A 155 6.92 -10.20 -10.86
N LYS A 156 8.24 -10.33 -10.97
CA LYS A 156 8.91 -11.62 -10.74
C LYS A 156 8.98 -11.84 -9.23
N LEU A 157 7.96 -12.48 -8.67
CA LEU A 157 7.91 -12.80 -7.26
C LEU A 157 8.76 -14.05 -6.96
N ASN A 158 9.56 -13.97 -5.90
CA ASN A 158 10.06 -15.14 -5.24
C ASN A 158 8.90 -15.76 -4.44
N LEU A 159 8.45 -16.95 -4.82
CA LEU A 159 7.34 -17.64 -4.19
C LEU A 159 7.54 -17.80 -2.67
N LYS A 160 8.76 -18.12 -2.23
CA LYS A 160 9.09 -18.25 -0.81
C LYS A 160 8.82 -16.97 -0.03
N THR A 161 9.26 -15.83 -0.55
CA THR A 161 9.06 -14.52 0.10
C THR A 161 7.58 -14.10 0.06
N TYR A 162 6.87 -14.43 -1.02
CA TYR A 162 5.44 -14.17 -1.11
C TYR A 162 4.64 -14.99 -0.09
N LEU A 163 4.95 -16.27 0.07
CA LEU A 163 4.31 -17.13 1.08
C LEU A 163 4.62 -16.68 2.50
N ALA A 164 5.86 -16.20 2.76
CA ALA A 164 6.24 -15.66 4.06
C ALA A 164 5.39 -14.44 4.47
N ALA A 165 4.95 -13.62 3.50
CA ALA A 165 4.04 -12.50 3.77
C ALA A 165 2.66 -12.93 4.28
N TYR A 166 2.29 -14.20 4.13
CA TYR A 166 1.09 -14.83 4.66
C TYR A 166 1.37 -15.75 5.86
N GLY A 167 2.60 -15.72 6.40
CA GLY A 167 3.00 -16.54 7.54
C GLY A 167 3.33 -18.01 7.20
N TYR A 168 3.44 -18.36 5.93
CA TYR A 168 3.86 -19.71 5.56
C TYR A 168 5.39 -19.83 5.56
N GLU A 169 5.92 -20.73 6.38
CA GLU A 169 7.31 -21.15 6.25
C GLU A 169 7.42 -22.10 5.04
N ALA A 170 8.25 -21.73 4.06
CA ALA A 170 8.61 -22.68 3.02
C ALA A 170 9.49 -23.75 3.65
N GLY A 171 8.90 -24.85 4.07
CA GLY A 171 9.64 -26.05 4.47
C GLY A 171 10.54 -26.51 3.33
N ALA A 172 11.72 -27.01 3.65
CA ALA A 172 12.58 -27.72 2.73
C ALA A 172 11.95 -29.09 2.38
N GLY A 173 10.74 -29.06 1.81
CA GLY A 173 10.10 -30.24 1.24
C GLY A 173 10.63 -30.42 -0.17
N GLU A 174 11.38 -31.49 -0.41
CA GLU A 174 11.62 -31.98 -1.76
C GLU A 174 10.26 -32.19 -2.44
N LEU A 175 10.06 -31.52 -3.57
CA LEU A 175 8.93 -31.82 -4.44
C LEU A 175 9.10 -33.26 -4.95
N PRO A 176 8.03 -34.07 -4.93
CA PRO A 176 8.07 -35.42 -5.48
C PRO A 176 8.27 -35.41 -6.99
#